data_0e0c46acf4673bb40588a9c175bdccd4
#
_entry.id   0e0c46acf4673bb40588a9c175bdccd4
#
_cell.length_a   1.000
_cell.length_b   1.000
_cell.length_c   1.000
_cell.angle_alpha   90.00
_cell.angle_beta   90.00
_cell.angle_gamma   90.00
#
_symmetry.space_group_name_H-M   'P 1'
#
loop_
_entity.id
_entity.type
_entity.pdbx_description
1 polymer ?
#
loop_
_entity_poly.entity_id
_entity_poly.type
_entity_poly.pdbx_seq_one_letter_code
_entity_poly.pdbx_strand_id
1 'polypeptide(L)'
;MLLASLALAVTAQAQTSGGAVSPGGDTTTTTPTAPAPGGPTQVFPIPSAHTFGDGFGAGRGHQGVDIFAPCATLTVAVMNARVIYSGFQGAAGNYVVLRNKKVKRDYVYMHLQTPSPLLKGQKVVKGQFVGGVGDTGRATGCHLHFEIWRGKWYRGGSALDPMPSLQAWDSYS
;
A
#
# COMPACT_ATOMS: atom_id res chain seq x y z
N MET A 1 -34.69 -58.43 15.59
CA MET A 1 -33.31 -58.84 15.29
C MET A 1 -32.39 -57.71 15.71
N LEU A 2 -31.71 -57.88 16.84
CA LEU A 2 -30.73 -56.95 17.38
C LEU A 2 -29.38 -57.22 16.70
N LEU A 3 -28.72 -56.21 16.20
CA LEU A 3 -27.33 -56.29 15.82
C LEU A 3 -26.54 -55.29 16.71
N ALA A 4 -25.70 -55.89 17.56
CA ALA A 4 -24.83 -55.21 18.46
C ALA A 4 -23.53 -54.78 17.70
N SER A 5 -23.18 -53.49 17.80
CA SER A 5 -21.89 -52.98 17.30
C SER A 5 -20.86 -53.00 18.40
N LEU A 6 -19.77 -53.71 18.11
CA LEU A 6 -18.61 -53.92 18.98
C LEU A 6 -17.67 -52.72 18.80
N ALA A 7 -17.41 -51.97 19.87
CA ALA A 7 -16.40 -50.90 19.88
C ALA A 7 -15.06 -51.47 20.32
N LEU A 8 -14.04 -51.38 19.45
CA LEU A 8 -12.63 -51.69 19.79
C LEU A 8 -12.01 -50.42 20.38
N ALA A 9 -11.60 -50.48 21.63
CA ALA A 9 -10.73 -49.51 22.28
C ALA A 9 -9.27 -49.84 21.97
N VAL A 10 -8.57 -48.93 21.31
CA VAL A 10 -7.12 -48.98 21.13
C VAL A 10 -6.45 -48.12 22.20
N THR A 11 -5.76 -48.75 23.14
CA THR A 11 -4.91 -48.09 24.13
C THR A 11 -3.56 -47.79 23.50
N ALA A 12 -3.20 -46.53 23.36
CA ALA A 12 -1.85 -46.09 22.96
C ALA A 12 -1.00 -45.87 24.23
N GLN A 13 0.09 -46.57 24.33
CA GLN A 13 1.11 -46.42 25.38
C GLN A 13 2.01 -45.23 25.08
N ALA A 14 2.20 -44.36 26.08
CA ALA A 14 3.16 -43.27 26.04
C ALA A 14 4.59 -43.81 26.22
N GLN A 15 5.49 -43.50 25.27
CA GLN A 15 6.92 -43.62 25.45
C GLN A 15 7.53 -42.27 25.76
N THR A 16 8.07 -42.14 26.95
CA THR A 16 8.89 -41.02 27.38
C THR A 16 10.32 -41.21 26.92
N SER A 17 10.84 -40.39 26.03
CA SER A 17 12.27 -40.18 25.87
C SER A 17 12.55 -38.69 25.82
N GLY A 18 13.30 -38.20 26.79
CA GLY A 18 13.68 -36.80 26.96
C GLY A 18 14.64 -36.34 25.86
N GLY A 19 14.40 -35.16 25.35
CA GLY A 19 15.31 -34.42 24.52
C GLY A 19 14.90 -32.96 24.61
N ALA A 20 15.61 -32.21 25.44
CA ALA A 20 15.43 -30.75 25.52
C ALA A 20 15.94 -30.13 24.23
N VAL A 21 15.05 -29.62 23.41
CA VAL A 21 15.36 -28.72 22.31
C VAL A 21 14.66 -27.40 22.61
N SER A 22 15.44 -26.37 22.92
CA SER A 22 14.96 -24.99 23.03
C SER A 22 14.46 -24.51 21.67
N PRO A 23 13.21 -24.06 21.55
CA PRO A 23 12.79 -23.31 20.36
C PRO A 23 13.10 -21.84 20.60
N GLY A 24 14.30 -21.43 20.24
CA GLY A 24 14.61 -20.04 19.95
C GLY A 24 14.07 -19.68 18.56
N GLY A 25 12.78 -19.43 18.46
CA GLY A 25 12.13 -18.88 17.30
C GLY A 25 11.63 -17.49 17.64
N ASP A 26 12.52 -16.52 17.58
CA ASP A 26 12.17 -15.11 17.66
C ASP A 26 11.41 -14.72 16.39
N THR A 27 10.09 -14.91 16.38
CA THR A 27 9.22 -14.27 15.42
C THR A 27 9.10 -12.80 15.84
N THR A 28 10.11 -12.01 15.48
CA THR A 28 10.00 -10.55 15.49
C THR A 28 8.93 -10.15 14.49
N THR A 29 7.69 -10.10 14.95
CA THR A 29 6.64 -9.34 14.31
C THR A 29 7.06 -7.88 14.36
N THR A 30 7.76 -7.41 13.33
CA THR A 30 8.06 -5.98 13.16
C THR A 30 6.75 -5.25 12.90
N THR A 31 6.08 -4.85 13.97
CA THR A 31 5.06 -3.82 13.91
C THR A 31 5.71 -2.59 13.28
N PRO A 32 5.14 -2.01 12.18
CA PRO A 32 5.71 -0.81 11.59
C PRO A 32 5.77 0.27 12.65
N THR A 33 6.99 0.63 13.07
CA THR A 33 7.22 1.71 14.05
C THR A 33 6.64 2.99 13.47
N ALA A 34 5.74 3.63 14.20
CA ALA A 34 5.23 4.94 13.85
C ALA A 34 6.40 5.92 13.68
N PRO A 35 6.42 6.79 12.64
CA PRO A 35 7.50 7.74 12.43
C PRO A 35 7.71 8.61 13.66
N ALA A 36 8.97 8.86 14.02
CA ALA A 36 9.33 9.70 15.16
C ALA A 36 8.67 11.08 15.09
N PRO A 37 8.26 11.68 16.24
CA PRO A 37 7.72 13.04 16.27
C PRO A 37 8.81 14.04 15.81
N GLY A 38 8.48 14.86 14.78
CA GLY A 38 9.37 15.94 14.30
C GLY A 38 10.03 15.74 12.94
N GLY A 39 9.84 14.59 12.28
CA GLY A 39 10.29 14.39 10.89
C GLY A 39 9.41 15.14 9.87
N PRO A 40 9.83 15.22 8.57
CA PRO A 40 9.09 15.93 7.52
C PRO A 40 7.61 15.54 7.52
N THR A 41 6.73 16.49 7.22
CA THR A 41 5.27 16.27 7.26
C THR A 41 4.79 15.31 6.17
N GLN A 42 5.58 15.13 5.12
CA GLN A 42 5.36 14.19 4.02
C GLN A 42 6.56 13.25 3.83
N VAL A 43 6.32 12.13 3.15
CA VAL A 43 7.35 11.18 2.70
C VAL A 43 7.10 10.81 1.25
N PHE A 44 8.14 10.36 0.54
CA PHE A 44 8.00 9.85 -0.82
C PHE A 44 7.11 8.60 -0.85
N PRO A 45 6.26 8.43 -1.90
CA PRO A 45 5.30 7.32 -1.93
C PRO A 45 5.95 5.93 -2.12
N ILE A 46 7.17 5.84 -2.62
CA ILE A 46 7.94 4.59 -2.80
C ILE A 46 9.26 4.71 -2.02
N PRO A 47 9.37 4.19 -0.78
CA PRO A 47 10.57 4.33 0.05
C PRO A 47 11.68 3.34 -0.34
N SER A 48 12.00 3.25 -1.63
CA SER A 48 13.05 2.39 -2.21
C SER A 48 13.47 2.92 -3.56
N ALA A 49 14.49 2.30 -4.19
CA ALA A 49 14.98 2.68 -5.51
C ALA A 49 13.84 2.73 -6.55
N HIS A 50 13.82 3.81 -7.31
CA HIS A 50 12.81 4.10 -8.33
C HIS A 50 13.39 5.02 -9.39
N THR A 51 12.64 5.24 -10.48
CA THR A 51 12.94 6.24 -11.50
C THR A 51 11.68 6.98 -11.92
N PHE A 52 11.79 8.24 -12.28
CA PHE A 52 10.66 9.00 -12.82
C PHE A 52 10.45 8.69 -14.29
N GLY A 53 9.18 8.56 -14.68
CA GLY A 53 8.72 8.42 -16.06
C GLY A 53 7.99 9.67 -16.54
N ASP A 54 6.81 9.47 -17.15
CA ASP A 54 6.00 10.57 -17.68
C ASP A 54 5.57 11.53 -16.57
N GLY A 55 5.85 12.82 -16.79
CA GLY A 55 5.51 13.91 -15.89
C GLY A 55 4.09 14.46 -16.12
N PHE A 56 3.71 15.40 -15.26
CA PHE A 56 2.43 16.13 -15.36
C PHE A 56 2.30 16.86 -16.69
N GLY A 57 1.16 16.68 -17.36
CA GLY A 57 0.87 17.28 -18.67
C GLY A 57 1.45 16.51 -19.86
N ALA A 58 2.19 15.42 -19.66
CA ALA A 58 2.72 14.60 -20.76
C ALA A 58 1.58 14.05 -21.64
N GLY A 59 1.89 13.85 -22.91
CA GLY A 59 0.95 13.32 -23.89
C GLY A 59 -0.36 14.11 -23.96
N ARG A 60 -1.51 13.44 -23.77
CA ARG A 60 -2.86 14.03 -23.83
C ARG A 60 -3.38 14.47 -22.45
N GLY A 61 -2.56 15.14 -21.65
CA GLY A 61 -3.01 15.69 -20.37
C GLY A 61 -2.86 14.69 -19.21
N HIS A 62 -1.70 14.08 -19.07
CA HIS A 62 -1.31 13.26 -17.93
C HIS A 62 -1.47 14.04 -16.60
N GLN A 63 -2.28 13.52 -15.66
CA GLN A 63 -2.66 14.28 -14.46
C GLN A 63 -1.81 13.95 -13.23
N GLY A 64 -0.73 13.22 -13.42
CA GLY A 64 0.17 12.75 -12.37
C GLY A 64 1.61 12.69 -12.81
N VAL A 65 2.36 11.90 -12.08
CA VAL A 65 3.73 11.50 -12.40
C VAL A 65 3.80 9.99 -12.31
N ASP A 66 4.40 9.35 -13.31
CA ASP A 66 4.69 7.93 -13.28
C ASP A 66 6.03 7.69 -12.59
N ILE A 67 6.02 6.77 -11.64
CA ILE A 67 7.19 6.40 -10.84
C ILE A 67 7.44 4.92 -11.04
N PHE A 68 8.48 4.57 -11.79
CA PHE A 68 8.84 3.20 -12.08
C PHE A 68 9.58 2.56 -10.92
N ALA A 69 9.16 1.38 -10.54
CA ALA A 69 9.82 0.49 -9.59
C ALA A 69 9.43 -0.96 -9.90
N PRO A 70 10.17 -1.97 -9.44
CA PRO A 70 9.78 -3.37 -9.61
C PRO A 70 8.35 -3.63 -9.14
N CYS A 71 7.66 -4.57 -9.81
CA CYS A 71 6.32 -5.01 -9.38
C CYS A 71 6.34 -5.42 -7.89
N ALA A 72 5.26 -5.18 -7.18
CA ALA A 72 5.10 -5.40 -5.74
C ALA A 72 5.94 -4.50 -4.84
N THR A 73 6.76 -3.59 -5.37
CA THR A 73 7.46 -2.59 -4.55
C THR A 73 6.47 -1.85 -3.67
N LEU A 74 6.82 -1.72 -2.38
CA LEU A 74 6.00 -1.07 -1.36
C LEU A 74 5.63 0.36 -1.75
N THR A 75 4.35 0.71 -1.67
CA THR A 75 3.89 2.09 -1.69
C THR A 75 3.30 2.50 -0.35
N VAL A 76 3.55 3.74 0.07
CA VAL A 76 3.15 4.24 1.39
C VAL A 76 2.35 5.54 1.31
N ALA A 77 1.53 5.79 2.31
CA ALA A 77 0.80 7.05 2.45
C ALA A 77 1.78 8.20 2.66
N VAL A 78 1.79 9.18 1.76
CA VAL A 78 2.72 10.32 1.81
C VAL A 78 2.52 11.19 3.04
N MET A 79 1.36 11.16 3.67
CA MET A 79 1.06 11.87 4.92
C MET A 79 -0.15 11.28 5.63
N ASN A 80 -0.41 11.75 6.86
CA ASN A 80 -1.63 11.40 7.59
C ASN A 80 -2.86 11.81 6.79
N ALA A 81 -3.78 10.89 6.56
CA ALA A 81 -4.95 11.12 5.70
C ALA A 81 -6.14 10.22 6.10
N ARG A 82 -7.21 10.32 5.33
CA ARG A 82 -8.35 9.41 5.37
C ARG A 82 -8.57 8.83 3.99
N VAL A 83 -8.78 7.54 3.90
CA VAL A 83 -9.18 6.86 2.66
C VAL A 83 -10.58 7.35 2.25
N ILE A 84 -10.69 7.97 1.08
CA ILE A 84 -11.99 8.38 0.54
C ILE A 84 -12.48 7.46 -0.57
N TYR A 85 -11.55 6.72 -1.17
CA TYR A 85 -11.84 5.67 -2.14
C TYR A 85 -10.76 4.57 -2.08
N SER A 86 -11.18 3.34 -2.28
CA SER A 86 -10.32 2.18 -2.51
C SER A 86 -11.10 1.19 -3.37
N GLY A 87 -10.55 0.76 -4.51
CA GLY A 87 -11.21 -0.15 -5.44
C GLY A 87 -10.53 -0.24 -6.80
N PHE A 88 -11.30 -0.63 -7.81
CA PHE A 88 -10.84 -0.83 -9.19
C PHE A 88 -11.62 0.06 -10.17
N GLN A 89 -10.91 0.55 -11.19
CA GLN A 89 -11.50 1.26 -12.35
C GLN A 89 -10.65 0.96 -13.59
N GLY A 90 -11.29 0.77 -14.75
CA GLY A 90 -10.64 0.23 -15.95
C GLY A 90 -9.36 0.93 -16.40
N ALA A 91 -9.26 2.25 -16.29
CA ALA A 91 -8.03 2.98 -16.63
C ALA A 91 -7.03 3.00 -15.48
N ALA A 92 -7.49 3.30 -14.25
CA ALA A 92 -6.64 3.41 -13.07
C ALA A 92 -6.17 2.06 -12.50
N GLY A 93 -6.81 0.95 -12.88
CA GLY A 93 -6.56 -0.34 -12.26
C GLY A 93 -7.03 -0.37 -10.80
N ASN A 94 -6.30 -1.06 -9.95
CA ASN A 94 -6.47 -0.97 -8.51
C ASN A 94 -5.95 0.38 -8.03
N TYR A 95 -6.76 1.15 -7.32
CA TYR A 95 -6.36 2.48 -6.89
C TYR A 95 -6.94 2.90 -5.54
N VAL A 96 -6.26 3.84 -4.90
CA VAL A 96 -6.63 4.42 -3.61
C VAL A 96 -6.57 5.94 -3.71
N VAL A 97 -7.53 6.62 -3.09
CA VAL A 97 -7.52 8.06 -2.92
C VAL A 97 -7.51 8.41 -1.44
N LEU A 98 -6.47 9.10 -1.01
CA LEU A 98 -6.26 9.56 0.35
C LEU A 98 -6.50 11.06 0.45
N ARG A 99 -7.32 11.51 1.41
CA ARG A 99 -7.63 12.92 1.66
C ARG A 99 -7.04 13.44 2.95
N ASN A 100 -6.26 14.51 2.86
CA ASN A 100 -5.93 15.33 4.02
C ASN A 100 -6.75 16.63 4.01
N LYS A 101 -7.65 16.78 4.99
CA LYS A 101 -8.54 17.95 5.08
C LYS A 101 -7.81 19.23 5.53
N LYS A 102 -6.71 19.13 6.29
CA LYS A 102 -5.96 20.28 6.80
C LYS A 102 -5.29 21.05 5.66
N VAL A 103 -4.61 20.33 4.76
CA VAL A 103 -3.95 20.92 3.58
C VAL A 103 -4.85 20.98 2.35
N LYS A 104 -6.10 20.49 2.46
CA LYS A 104 -7.09 20.44 1.37
C LYS A 104 -6.51 19.76 0.11
N ARG A 105 -5.92 18.57 0.29
CA ARG A 105 -5.32 17.78 -0.79
C ARG A 105 -5.89 16.37 -0.82
N ASP A 106 -6.04 15.86 -2.05
CA ASP A 106 -6.20 14.44 -2.33
C ASP A 106 -4.93 13.92 -2.98
N TYR A 107 -4.54 12.70 -2.60
CA TYR A 107 -3.40 11.96 -3.11
C TYR A 107 -3.91 10.66 -3.71
N VAL A 108 -3.58 10.39 -4.96
CA VAL A 108 -4.10 9.26 -5.72
C VAL A 108 -2.96 8.32 -6.06
N TYR A 109 -3.18 7.03 -5.82
CA TYR A 109 -2.26 5.94 -6.08
C TYR A 109 -2.94 4.99 -7.04
N MET A 110 -2.45 4.85 -8.28
CA MET A 110 -3.04 3.99 -9.32
C MET A 110 -2.10 2.86 -9.73
N HIS A 111 -2.63 1.95 -10.50
CA HIS A 111 -1.98 0.77 -11.06
C HIS A 111 -1.44 -0.21 -10.00
N LEU A 112 -1.99 -0.18 -8.78
CA LEU A 112 -1.55 -1.09 -7.72
C LEU A 112 -1.70 -2.54 -8.17
N GLN A 113 -0.74 -3.40 -7.82
CA GLN A 113 -0.67 -4.78 -8.25
C GLN A 113 -1.90 -5.60 -7.82
N THR A 114 -2.33 -5.39 -6.59
CA THR A 114 -3.52 -6.03 -6.00
C THR A 114 -4.44 -4.98 -5.37
N PRO A 115 -5.71 -5.32 -5.08
CA PRO A 115 -6.55 -4.43 -4.29
C PRO A 115 -5.87 -4.01 -3.01
N SER A 116 -5.91 -2.71 -2.71
CA SER A 116 -5.35 -2.18 -1.46
C SER A 116 -6.08 -2.77 -0.24
N PRO A 117 -5.38 -3.08 0.85
CA PRO A 117 -6.01 -3.50 2.11
C PRO A 117 -6.72 -2.37 2.84
N LEU A 118 -6.57 -1.14 2.36
CA LEU A 118 -7.17 0.04 3.00
C LEU A 118 -8.65 0.18 2.65
N LEU A 119 -9.47 0.40 3.66
CA LEU A 119 -10.92 0.52 3.49
C LEU A 119 -11.36 1.99 3.49
N LYS A 120 -12.38 2.31 2.67
CA LYS A 120 -12.99 3.64 2.65
C LYS A 120 -13.41 4.08 4.06
N GLY A 121 -13.03 5.30 4.43
CA GLY A 121 -13.28 5.87 5.77
C GLY A 121 -12.14 5.64 6.77
N GLN A 122 -11.24 4.70 6.53
CA GLN A 122 -10.10 4.42 7.38
C GLN A 122 -9.17 5.63 7.49
N LYS A 123 -8.63 5.88 8.68
CA LYS A 123 -7.51 6.82 8.89
C LYS A 123 -6.21 6.08 8.57
N VAL A 124 -5.31 6.76 7.90
CA VAL A 124 -3.95 6.30 7.63
C VAL A 124 -2.94 7.29 8.20
N VAL A 125 -1.82 6.78 8.65
CA VAL A 125 -0.68 7.58 9.09
C VAL A 125 0.37 7.66 7.98
N LYS A 126 1.17 8.70 7.98
CA LYS A 126 2.34 8.85 7.12
C LYS A 126 3.22 7.59 7.17
N GLY A 127 3.64 7.09 6.01
CA GLY A 127 4.45 5.87 5.90
C GLY A 127 3.65 4.56 6.00
N GLN A 128 2.33 4.61 6.25
CA GLN A 128 1.51 3.40 6.27
C GLN A 128 1.40 2.79 4.88
N PHE A 129 1.46 1.47 4.79
CA PHE A 129 1.29 0.70 3.55
C PHE A 129 -0.03 1.02 2.85
N VAL A 130 0.05 1.30 1.54
CA VAL A 130 -1.09 1.56 0.66
C VAL A 130 -1.32 0.39 -0.29
N GLY A 131 -0.25 -0.16 -0.85
CA GLY A 131 -0.30 -1.27 -1.81
C GLY A 131 1.07 -1.53 -2.42
N GLY A 132 1.17 -2.47 -3.34
CA GLY A 132 2.36 -2.72 -4.15
C GLY A 132 2.27 -2.02 -5.51
N VAL A 133 3.39 -1.53 -6.02
CA VAL A 133 3.52 -1.09 -7.41
C VAL A 133 3.07 -2.20 -8.34
N GLY A 134 2.30 -1.88 -9.36
CA GLY A 134 1.80 -2.87 -10.32
C GLY A 134 1.62 -2.29 -11.71
N ASP A 135 0.85 -3.02 -12.50
CA ASP A 135 0.56 -2.72 -13.90
C ASP A 135 -0.94 -2.90 -14.23
N THR A 136 -1.80 -2.88 -13.21
CA THR A 136 -3.24 -3.06 -13.42
C THR A 136 -3.87 -1.86 -14.09
N GLY A 137 -4.97 -2.08 -14.82
CA GLY A 137 -5.64 -1.04 -15.59
C GLY A 137 -4.97 -0.75 -16.92
N ARG A 138 -4.78 0.53 -17.26
CA ARG A 138 -4.16 0.95 -18.52
C ARG A 138 -2.68 1.29 -18.31
N ALA A 139 -1.92 0.33 -17.83
CA ALA A 139 -0.47 0.41 -17.67
C ALA A 139 0.24 -0.51 -18.66
N THR A 140 1.45 -0.14 -19.09
CA THR A 140 2.29 -0.94 -20.00
C THR A 140 3.43 -1.66 -19.30
N GLY A 141 3.55 -1.49 -17.98
CA GLY A 141 4.54 -2.09 -17.12
C GLY A 141 4.42 -1.56 -15.70
N CYS A 142 5.16 -2.15 -14.77
CA CYS A 142 5.04 -1.80 -13.36
C CYS A 142 5.50 -0.38 -13.06
N HIS A 143 4.56 0.45 -12.61
CA HIS A 143 4.81 1.80 -12.11
C HIS A 143 3.70 2.23 -11.15
N LEU A 144 3.97 3.20 -10.33
CA LEU A 144 2.96 3.95 -9.59
C LEU A 144 2.61 5.21 -10.38
N HIS A 145 1.38 5.35 -10.86
CA HIS A 145 0.85 6.65 -11.29
C HIS A 145 0.37 7.39 -10.05
N PHE A 146 1.01 8.54 -9.75
CA PHE A 146 0.75 9.32 -8.56
C PHE A 146 0.22 10.71 -8.88
N GLU A 147 -0.92 11.09 -8.27
CA GLU A 147 -1.52 12.41 -8.47
C GLU A 147 -1.64 13.17 -7.15
N ILE A 148 -1.53 14.50 -7.24
CA ILE A 148 -1.87 15.44 -6.17
C ILE A 148 -2.98 16.37 -6.66
N TRP A 149 -4.05 16.49 -5.89
CA TRP A 149 -5.16 17.37 -6.23
C TRP A 149 -5.36 18.45 -5.16
N ARG A 150 -5.59 19.68 -5.60
CA ARG A 150 -6.15 20.73 -4.75
C ARG A 150 -7.66 20.53 -4.68
N GLY A 151 -8.19 20.34 -3.47
CA GLY A 151 -9.61 20.07 -3.28
C GLY A 151 -9.94 18.59 -3.49
N LYS A 152 -11.13 18.31 -4.04
CA LYS A 152 -11.65 16.94 -4.17
C LYS A 152 -11.35 16.36 -5.54
N TRP A 153 -10.72 15.21 -5.57
CA TRP A 153 -10.44 14.44 -6.77
C TRP A 153 -11.72 14.25 -7.61
N TYR A 154 -11.67 14.65 -8.89
CA TYR A 154 -12.79 14.66 -9.85
C TYR A 154 -14.15 15.19 -9.33
N ARG A 155 -14.15 16.01 -8.27
CA ARG A 155 -15.36 16.63 -7.73
C ARG A 155 -15.13 18.12 -7.43
N GLY A 156 -14.74 18.88 -8.47
CA GLY A 156 -14.44 20.30 -8.38
C GLY A 156 -13.04 20.63 -7.83
N GLY A 157 -12.15 19.63 -7.72
CA GLY A 157 -10.73 19.85 -7.48
C GLY A 157 -9.96 20.06 -8.79
N SER A 158 -8.70 20.46 -8.66
CA SER A 158 -7.77 20.63 -9.76
C SER A 158 -6.52 19.79 -9.52
N ALA A 159 -6.08 19.04 -10.53
CA ALA A 159 -4.81 18.35 -10.49
C ALA A 159 -3.66 19.37 -10.41
N LEU A 160 -2.64 19.03 -9.67
CA LEU A 160 -1.41 19.81 -9.50
C LEU A 160 -0.26 18.95 -10.01
N ASP A 161 0.78 19.60 -10.53
CA ASP A 161 2.04 18.89 -10.82
C ASP A 161 2.62 18.30 -9.53
N PRO A 162 2.75 16.95 -9.43
CA PRO A 162 3.33 16.32 -8.25
C PRO A 162 4.85 16.45 -8.18
N MET A 163 5.54 16.68 -9.31
CA MET A 163 7.00 16.58 -9.42
C MET A 163 7.75 17.43 -8.38
N PRO A 164 7.42 18.73 -8.17
CA PRO A 164 8.12 19.53 -7.16
C PRO A 164 7.98 18.96 -5.73
N SER A 165 6.81 18.37 -5.44
CA SER A 165 6.58 17.73 -4.13
C SER A 165 7.33 16.42 -4.02
N LEU A 166 7.32 15.60 -5.07
CA LEU A 166 8.03 14.32 -5.11
C LEU A 166 9.53 14.53 -4.92
N GLN A 167 10.15 15.47 -5.65
CA GLN A 167 11.56 15.80 -5.50
C GLN A 167 11.91 16.29 -4.09
N ALA A 168 11.02 17.06 -3.46
CA ALA A 168 11.25 17.54 -2.09
C ALA A 168 11.11 16.43 -1.01
N TRP A 169 10.40 15.34 -1.32
CA TRP A 169 10.20 14.21 -0.41
C TRP A 169 11.15 13.05 -0.68
N ASP A 170 11.80 13.05 -1.82
CA ASP A 170 12.69 11.98 -2.23
C ASP A 170 14.01 12.04 -1.47
N SER A 171 14.29 11.00 -0.72
CA SER A 171 15.54 10.81 0.02
C SER A 171 16.48 9.79 -0.65
N TYR A 172 16.10 9.29 -1.84
CA TYR A 172 16.82 8.24 -2.59
C TYR A 172 17.41 8.75 -3.91
N SER A 173 17.18 10.02 -4.28
CA SER A 173 17.75 10.66 -5.48
C SER A 173 19.08 11.33 -5.21
#